data_1f775d2eaec54cbe6138f3e599a9345a
#
_entry.id   1f775d2eaec54cbe6138f3e599a9345a
#
_cell.length_a   1.000
_cell.length_b   1.000
_cell.length_c   1.000
_cell.angle_alpha   90.00
_cell.angle_beta   90.00
_cell.angle_gamma   90.00
#
_symmetry.space_group_name_H-M   'P 1'
#
loop_
_entity.id
_entity.type
_entity.pdbx_description
1 polymer ?
#
loop_
_entity_poly.entity_id
_entity_poly.type
_entity_poly.pdbx_seq_one_letter_code
_entity_poly.pdbx_strand_id
1 'polypeptide(L)'
;MEDHLAQKSHLEHINLKKCGSSKCYRFNFFIMYVSKYPYIIFREYPDYGYLTDNRNFGYDTQSKSCIKVGDRVISKSGCVFYSVLSDVPEDVSVIVSRLMSIFINAPYDIIHNDACEFYAELAQGGFVYCNNEYTEWSRDSYFSYANAEPVELSQVVSDDFAYEDVFGETQQLTRVQVDVSGFCNEKCVHCYIPELCKRGLMSLDLFTRIIEQCRDNNVLNITISGGEPMINPNLIEFLKLCGQNNFSVNLLTNLTLLSDEILHVLVANPLISVQTSLYSMNEDTHDSITRLPGSFKKTIQAIRLLHQHNIPIQINCPIMKQNKDDYSDVMTWAQSMNIEADSDYLLFGCYDCSKKNLSCRLSLSEVEGVVARQCESGAYVDKIFTEASNKQLDENQPICSVCSASICISNQGNVYPCEGWQGYSVGSIIESSLLDIWRFSERVLMLRKLKLSDFPQCLNCNYIRYCSPCLYRNANENLGDFHKVSPYFCKVAELLKRIVEQEICKRNNS
;
A
#
# COMPACT_ATOMS: atom_id res chain seq x y z
N MET A 1 -31.81 -6.35 -12.30
CA MET A 1 -32.68 -5.61 -11.35
C MET A 1 -32.88 -6.37 -10.04
N GLU A 2 -32.62 -7.69 -10.02
CA GLU A 2 -32.70 -8.52 -8.79
C GLU A 2 -31.38 -8.54 -7.98
N ASP A 3 -30.22 -8.32 -8.60
CA ASP A 3 -28.92 -8.28 -7.90
C ASP A 3 -28.69 -7.02 -7.06
N HIS A 4 -29.41 -5.92 -7.36
CA HIS A 4 -29.35 -4.69 -6.56
C HIS A 4 -30.11 -4.77 -5.22
N LEU A 5 -31.00 -5.73 -5.07
CA LEU A 5 -31.78 -5.93 -3.84
C LEU A 5 -31.04 -6.81 -2.81
N ALA A 6 -30.15 -7.69 -3.26
CA ALA A 6 -29.36 -8.53 -2.37
C ALA A 6 -28.27 -7.75 -1.64
N GLN A 7 -27.63 -6.76 -2.30
CA GLN A 7 -26.66 -5.87 -1.65
C GLN A 7 -27.31 -4.92 -0.62
N LYS A 8 -28.54 -4.47 -0.86
CA LYS A 8 -29.30 -3.65 0.10
C LYS A 8 -29.58 -4.38 1.41
N SER A 9 -29.85 -5.70 1.36
CA SER A 9 -30.17 -6.48 2.56
C SER A 9 -28.95 -6.72 3.46
N HIS A 10 -27.74 -6.72 2.91
CA HIS A 10 -26.51 -6.93 3.69
C HIS A 10 -26.13 -5.68 4.50
N LEU A 11 -26.30 -4.48 3.92
CA LEU A 11 -26.03 -3.21 4.60
C LEU A 11 -27.13 -2.81 5.61
N GLU A 12 -28.39 -3.20 5.38
CA GLU A 12 -29.47 -2.95 6.34
C GLU A 12 -29.42 -3.84 7.59
N HIS A 13 -28.82 -5.03 7.53
CA HIS A 13 -28.61 -5.89 8.71
C HIS A 13 -27.48 -5.42 9.64
N ILE A 14 -26.63 -4.51 9.20
CA ILE A 14 -25.51 -3.97 9.97
C ILE A 14 -25.95 -2.90 10.99
N ASN A 15 -27.13 -2.30 10.81
CA ASN A 15 -27.58 -1.15 11.59
C ASN A 15 -28.40 -1.44 12.85
N LEU A 16 -28.60 -2.70 13.28
CA LEU A 16 -29.51 -3.02 14.39
C LEU A 16 -28.97 -4.06 15.37
N LYS A 17 -27.79 -3.83 15.97
CA LYS A 17 -27.48 -4.44 17.27
C LYS A 17 -27.25 -3.35 18.30
N LYS A 18 -28.28 -3.10 19.11
CA LYS A 18 -28.20 -2.25 20.31
C LYS A 18 -27.10 -2.78 21.23
N CYS A 19 -26.10 -1.96 21.48
CA CYS A 19 -25.07 -2.17 22.47
C CYS A 19 -25.69 -2.23 23.86
N GLY A 20 -25.66 -3.38 24.50
CA GLY A 20 -26.01 -3.58 25.89
C GLY A 20 -24.74 -3.87 26.69
N SER A 21 -24.17 -2.87 27.32
CA SER A 21 -23.57 -2.87 28.66
C SER A 21 -22.52 -1.77 28.84
N SER A 22 -22.91 -0.78 29.52
CA SER A 22 -22.28 0.12 30.48
C SER A 22 -20.78 -0.07 30.79
N LYS A 23 -19.91 0.68 30.11
CA LYS A 23 -18.86 1.52 30.67
C LYS A 23 -18.59 2.66 29.67
N CYS A 24 -19.59 3.53 29.47
CA CYS A 24 -19.36 4.81 28.83
C CYS A 24 -18.40 5.61 29.70
N TYR A 25 -17.24 6.00 29.16
CA TYR A 25 -16.57 7.18 29.66
C TYR A 25 -17.58 8.31 29.60
N ARG A 26 -18.05 8.79 30.75
CA ARG A 26 -18.88 9.99 30.83
C ARG A 26 -17.99 11.17 30.47
N PHE A 27 -17.96 11.55 29.19
CA PHE A 27 -17.53 12.88 28.83
C PHE A 27 -18.51 13.87 29.50
N ASN A 28 -17.97 14.83 30.19
CA ASN A 28 -18.76 15.96 30.63
C ASN A 28 -19.08 16.80 29.40
N PHE A 29 -20.31 16.66 28.85
CA PHE A 29 -20.78 17.23 27.60
C PHE A 29 -20.79 18.78 27.54
N PHE A 30 -20.17 19.49 28.44
CA PHE A 30 -20.20 20.95 28.48
C PHE A 30 -19.07 21.62 27.67
N ILE A 31 -17.96 20.94 27.40
CA ILE A 31 -16.87 21.48 26.57
C ILE A 31 -16.25 20.26 25.83
N MET A 32 -16.35 20.24 24.52
CA MET A 32 -15.78 19.20 23.68
C MET A 32 -15.13 19.85 22.46
N TYR A 33 -13.82 19.71 22.33
CA TYR A 33 -13.06 20.13 21.16
C TYR A 33 -12.88 18.95 20.22
N VAL A 34 -13.23 19.14 18.94
CA VAL A 34 -13.18 18.09 17.91
C VAL A 34 -12.48 18.60 16.66
N SER A 35 -11.64 17.76 16.04
CA SER A 35 -11.05 18.02 14.73
C SER A 35 -10.80 16.72 13.97
N LYS A 36 -10.53 16.82 12.68
CA LYS A 36 -9.96 15.72 11.92
C LYS A 36 -8.55 15.42 12.42
N TYR A 37 -8.15 14.14 12.29
CA TYR A 37 -6.74 13.80 12.36
C TYR A 37 -6.12 13.83 10.97
N PRO A 38 -4.94 14.43 10.77
CA PRO A 38 -4.29 14.54 9.46
C PRO A 38 -3.80 13.19 8.90
N TYR A 39 -3.77 12.14 9.71
CA TYR A 39 -3.44 10.76 9.29
C TYR A 39 -4.68 9.91 8.96
N ILE A 40 -5.89 10.47 9.01
CA ILE A 40 -7.11 9.78 8.60
C ILE A 40 -7.50 10.19 7.20
N ILE A 41 -7.68 9.19 6.34
CA ILE A 41 -8.18 9.34 4.99
C ILE A 41 -9.69 9.17 5.02
N PHE A 42 -10.42 10.13 4.46
CA PHE A 42 -11.87 10.06 4.31
C PHE A 42 -12.25 10.07 2.84
N ARG A 43 -13.14 9.15 2.46
CA ARG A 43 -13.77 9.12 1.14
C ARG A 43 -15.26 8.92 1.27
N GLU A 44 -16.02 9.69 0.50
CA GLU A 44 -17.48 9.60 0.43
C GLU A 44 -17.89 8.83 -0.81
N TYR A 45 -18.66 7.76 -0.61
CA TYR A 45 -19.29 6.95 -1.66
C TYR A 45 -20.78 7.24 -1.71
N PRO A 46 -21.55 6.78 -2.74
CA PRO A 46 -22.97 7.09 -2.87
C PRO A 46 -23.81 6.76 -1.64
N ASP A 47 -23.54 5.65 -0.97
CA ASP A 47 -24.36 5.13 0.12
C ASP A 47 -23.68 5.17 1.50
N TYR A 48 -22.35 5.43 1.58
CA TYR A 48 -21.58 5.41 2.82
C TYR A 48 -20.36 6.32 2.74
N GLY A 49 -19.72 6.54 3.89
CA GLY A 49 -18.36 7.08 3.98
C GLY A 49 -17.38 6.02 4.48
N TYR A 50 -16.15 6.09 4.00
CA TYR A 50 -15.06 5.23 4.42
C TYR A 50 -13.94 6.06 5.05
N LEU A 51 -13.57 5.69 6.27
CA LEU A 51 -12.47 6.26 7.02
C LEU A 51 -11.38 5.20 7.16
N THR A 52 -10.13 5.58 6.94
CA THR A 52 -8.98 4.69 7.14
C THR A 52 -7.76 5.49 7.55
N ASP A 53 -6.88 4.89 8.33
CA ASP A 53 -5.54 5.42 8.54
C ASP A 53 -4.56 4.84 7.51
N ASN A 54 -3.25 5.13 7.67
CA ASN A 54 -2.24 4.67 6.71
C ASN A 54 -1.84 3.19 6.85
N ARG A 55 -2.43 2.40 7.77
CA ARG A 55 -2.02 1.01 8.05
C ARG A 55 -2.17 0.08 6.86
N ASN A 56 -3.19 0.28 6.02
CA ASN A 56 -3.41 -0.54 4.82
C ASN A 56 -2.48 -0.18 3.66
N PHE A 57 -1.82 0.96 3.70
CA PHE A 57 -1.05 1.51 2.59
C PHE A 57 0.38 1.87 2.96
N GLY A 58 0.65 2.11 4.24
CA GLY A 58 1.97 2.47 4.75
C GLY A 58 2.82 1.26 5.18
N TYR A 59 4.06 1.54 5.58
CA TYR A 59 5.05 0.56 6.03
C TYR A 59 5.36 0.72 7.52
N ASP A 60 4.32 0.92 8.33
CA ASP A 60 4.48 1.10 9.77
C ASP A 60 4.42 -0.26 10.48
N THR A 61 5.58 -0.74 10.95
CA THR A 61 5.67 -2.00 11.70
C THR A 61 5.09 -1.90 13.10
N GLN A 62 5.06 -0.70 13.67
CA GLN A 62 4.58 -0.48 15.03
C GLN A 62 3.05 -0.51 15.09
N SER A 63 2.36 -0.16 13.99
CA SER A 63 0.90 -0.21 13.91
C SER A 63 0.32 -1.62 13.98
N LYS A 64 1.11 -2.65 13.66
CA LYS A 64 0.68 -4.06 13.74
C LYS A 64 0.33 -4.52 15.15
N SER A 65 0.81 -3.84 16.18
CA SER A 65 0.50 -4.12 17.58
C SER A 65 -0.64 -3.26 18.12
N CYS A 66 -1.08 -2.26 17.37
CA CYS A 66 -2.14 -1.36 17.80
C CYS A 66 -3.52 -2.01 17.56
N ILE A 67 -4.34 -2.06 18.60
CA ILE A 67 -5.68 -2.67 18.60
C ILE A 67 -6.72 -1.77 17.96
N LYS A 68 -6.40 -0.50 17.71
CA LYS A 68 -7.32 0.39 17.02
C LYS A 68 -7.39 0.00 15.55
N VAL A 69 -8.59 -0.30 15.11
CA VAL A 69 -8.86 -0.73 13.75
C VAL A 69 -8.62 0.45 12.82
N GLY A 70 -7.93 0.18 11.70
CA GLY A 70 -7.56 1.19 10.72
C GLY A 70 -8.70 1.65 9.83
N ASP A 71 -9.85 0.97 9.86
CA ASP A 71 -10.94 1.17 8.91
C ASP A 71 -12.29 1.34 9.60
N ARG A 72 -13.10 2.26 9.08
CA ARG A 72 -14.47 2.49 9.54
C ARG A 72 -15.38 2.88 8.40
N VAL A 73 -16.57 2.25 8.35
CA VAL A 73 -17.66 2.68 7.48
C VAL A 73 -18.62 3.54 8.30
N ILE A 74 -19.00 4.69 7.76
CA ILE A 74 -19.98 5.61 8.37
C ILE A 74 -21.18 5.82 7.43
N SER A 75 -22.34 6.09 8.02
CA SER A 75 -23.55 6.35 7.25
C SER A 75 -23.46 7.65 6.43
N LYS A 76 -24.41 7.84 5.53
CA LYS A 76 -24.49 9.06 4.72
C LYS A 76 -24.66 10.34 5.56
N SER A 77 -25.43 10.29 6.66
CA SER A 77 -25.49 11.37 7.63
C SER A 77 -24.16 11.55 8.36
N GLY A 78 -23.48 10.46 8.72
CA GLY A 78 -22.12 10.51 9.29
C GLY A 78 -21.11 11.20 8.37
N CYS A 79 -21.24 11.06 7.03
CA CYS A 79 -20.40 11.80 6.08
C CYS A 79 -20.56 13.30 6.24
N VAL A 80 -21.79 13.79 6.43
CA VAL A 80 -22.07 15.21 6.66
C VAL A 80 -21.41 15.68 7.97
N PHE A 81 -21.58 14.92 9.05
CA PHE A 81 -20.95 15.22 10.35
C PHE A 81 -19.43 15.25 10.26
N TYR A 82 -18.82 14.30 9.55
CA TYR A 82 -17.36 14.27 9.38
C TYR A 82 -16.85 15.40 8.48
N SER A 83 -17.58 15.73 7.41
CA SER A 83 -17.15 16.73 6.42
C SER A 83 -17.09 18.16 6.97
N VAL A 84 -17.93 18.48 7.96
CA VAL A 84 -17.94 19.82 8.59
C VAL A 84 -16.83 20.04 9.60
N LEU A 85 -16.07 18.99 9.97
CA LEU A 85 -14.91 19.12 10.86
C LEU A 85 -13.78 19.89 10.20
N SER A 86 -13.11 20.73 10.95
CA SER A 86 -11.85 21.36 10.55
C SER A 86 -10.64 20.51 10.93
N ASP A 87 -9.46 20.90 10.43
CA ASP A 87 -8.18 20.26 10.78
C ASP A 87 -7.62 20.78 12.12
N VAL A 88 -8.20 21.84 12.68
CA VAL A 88 -7.87 22.36 14.01
C VAL A 88 -9.02 22.10 14.97
N PRO A 89 -8.74 21.78 16.26
CA PRO A 89 -9.78 21.51 17.22
C PRO A 89 -10.72 22.71 17.44
N GLU A 90 -12.02 22.48 17.31
CA GLU A 90 -13.05 23.47 17.53
C GLU A 90 -14.06 22.98 18.55
N ASP A 91 -14.65 23.91 19.31
CA ASP A 91 -15.76 23.60 20.22
C ASP A 91 -16.93 22.99 19.44
N VAL A 92 -17.52 21.93 19.97
CA VAL A 92 -18.62 21.20 19.31
C VAL A 92 -19.80 22.12 18.98
N SER A 93 -20.06 23.16 19.76
CA SER A 93 -21.13 24.12 19.50
C SER A 93 -20.94 24.90 18.19
N VAL A 94 -19.67 25.19 17.81
CA VAL A 94 -19.33 25.81 16.53
C VAL A 94 -19.61 24.83 15.39
N ILE A 95 -19.24 23.56 15.55
CA ILE A 95 -19.49 22.50 14.59
C ILE A 95 -21.00 22.29 14.40
N VAL A 96 -21.76 22.22 15.50
CA VAL A 96 -23.23 22.10 15.47
C VAL A 96 -23.86 23.27 14.75
N SER A 97 -23.35 24.50 14.92
CA SER A 97 -23.87 25.66 14.18
C SER A 97 -23.73 25.51 12.67
N ARG A 98 -22.64 24.89 12.18
CA ARG A 98 -22.49 24.52 10.76
C ARG A 98 -23.47 23.42 10.35
N LEU A 99 -23.64 22.37 11.16
CA LEU A 99 -24.60 21.29 10.91
C LEU A 99 -26.04 21.82 10.82
N MET A 100 -26.42 22.80 11.67
CA MET A 100 -27.75 23.44 11.64
C MET A 100 -28.02 24.16 10.32
N SER A 101 -27.02 24.64 9.61
CA SER A 101 -27.19 25.23 8.28
C SER A 101 -27.50 24.20 7.20
N ILE A 102 -27.20 22.93 7.45
CA ILE A 102 -27.43 21.79 6.55
C ILE A 102 -28.76 21.08 6.91
N PHE A 103 -28.98 20.82 8.19
CA PHE A 103 -30.19 20.14 8.71
C PHE A 103 -31.25 21.18 9.13
N ILE A 104 -31.83 21.89 8.16
CA ILE A 104 -32.65 23.13 8.31
C ILE A 104 -33.84 22.96 9.25
N ASN A 105 -34.40 21.88 9.51
CA ASN A 105 -35.60 21.73 10.35
C ASN A 105 -35.38 20.84 11.60
N ALA A 106 -34.14 20.48 11.90
CA ALA A 106 -33.84 19.67 13.05
C ALA A 106 -33.70 20.55 14.31
N PRO A 107 -34.21 20.12 15.49
CA PRO A 107 -33.97 20.82 16.76
C PRO A 107 -32.47 20.84 17.10
N TYR A 108 -31.99 21.96 17.63
CA TYR A 108 -30.58 22.12 18.02
C TYR A 108 -30.10 21.01 18.98
N ASP A 109 -30.91 20.71 20.02
CA ASP A 109 -30.56 19.71 21.03
C ASP A 109 -30.39 18.30 20.44
N ILE A 110 -31.15 17.96 19.40
CA ILE A 110 -31.00 16.66 18.71
C ILE A 110 -29.68 16.65 17.95
N ILE A 111 -29.39 17.65 17.11
CA ILE A 111 -28.15 17.71 16.34
C ILE A 111 -26.94 17.77 17.26
N HIS A 112 -27.04 18.51 18.38
CA HIS A 112 -25.96 18.60 19.36
C HIS A 112 -25.67 17.23 20.01
N ASN A 113 -26.70 16.52 20.46
CA ASN A 113 -26.54 15.20 21.07
C ASN A 113 -25.99 14.18 20.07
N ASP A 114 -26.55 14.13 18.87
CA ASP A 114 -26.10 13.24 17.78
C ASP A 114 -24.62 13.52 17.44
N ALA A 115 -24.21 14.80 17.38
CA ALA A 115 -22.83 15.20 17.14
C ALA A 115 -21.89 14.73 18.26
N CYS A 116 -22.27 14.92 19.52
CA CYS A 116 -21.48 14.49 20.65
C CYS A 116 -21.31 12.97 20.69
N GLU A 117 -22.39 12.20 20.44
CA GLU A 117 -22.33 10.74 20.40
C GLU A 117 -21.47 10.26 19.23
N PHE A 118 -21.69 10.78 18.02
CA PHE A 118 -20.94 10.41 16.83
C PHE A 118 -19.43 10.68 16.96
N TYR A 119 -19.06 11.87 17.42
CA TYR A 119 -17.63 12.21 17.58
C TYR A 119 -16.97 11.45 18.72
N ALA A 120 -17.69 11.17 19.82
CA ALA A 120 -17.18 10.34 20.90
C ALA A 120 -16.92 8.90 20.43
N GLU A 121 -17.83 8.35 19.59
CA GLU A 121 -17.66 7.02 18.99
C GLU A 121 -16.45 6.98 18.05
N LEU A 122 -16.33 7.94 17.14
CA LEU A 122 -15.16 8.02 16.24
C LEU A 122 -13.85 8.22 16.99
N ALA A 123 -13.88 8.99 18.09
CA ALA A 123 -12.69 9.21 18.93
C ALA A 123 -12.21 7.94 19.62
N GLN A 124 -13.12 7.04 20.03
CA GLN A 124 -12.74 5.74 20.58
C GLN A 124 -11.97 4.89 19.58
N GLY A 125 -12.36 4.93 18.29
CA GLY A 125 -11.63 4.31 17.19
C GLY A 125 -10.38 5.06 16.75
N GLY A 126 -10.19 6.33 17.21
CA GLY A 126 -9.06 7.18 16.82
C GLY A 126 -9.21 7.82 15.44
N PHE A 127 -10.44 7.95 14.93
CA PHE A 127 -10.73 8.57 13.64
C PHE A 127 -10.91 10.09 13.72
N VAL A 128 -11.12 10.64 14.91
CA VAL A 128 -11.16 12.08 15.18
C VAL A 128 -10.44 12.40 16.48
N TYR A 129 -9.84 13.58 16.54
CA TYR A 129 -9.44 14.17 17.81
C TYR A 129 -10.69 14.59 18.59
N CYS A 130 -10.75 14.22 19.86
CA CYS A 130 -11.81 14.65 20.76
C CYS A 130 -11.25 14.78 22.18
N ASN A 131 -11.31 15.98 22.76
CA ASN A 131 -10.84 16.24 24.11
C ASN A 131 -11.68 17.36 24.75
N ASN A 132 -11.64 17.42 26.08
CA ASN A 132 -12.23 18.52 26.87
C ASN A 132 -11.35 19.78 26.89
N GLU A 133 -10.12 19.69 26.44
CA GLU A 133 -9.17 20.78 26.36
C GLU A 133 -8.67 20.96 24.94
N TYR A 134 -8.39 22.22 24.56
CA TYR A 134 -7.78 22.50 23.26
C TYR A 134 -6.33 22.03 23.24
N THR A 135 -5.99 21.14 22.32
CA THR A 135 -4.61 20.65 22.10
C THR A 135 -4.40 20.42 20.60
N GLU A 136 -3.33 20.94 20.04
CA GLU A 136 -2.98 20.71 18.65
C GLU A 136 -2.40 19.31 18.45
N TRP A 137 -2.65 18.73 17.27
CA TRP A 137 -2.07 17.45 16.88
C TRP A 137 -0.55 17.58 16.65
N SER A 138 0.17 16.52 17.00
CA SER A 138 1.57 16.35 16.62
C SER A 138 1.86 14.93 16.16
N ARG A 139 2.92 14.74 15.36
CA ARG A 139 3.36 13.40 14.95
C ARG A 139 3.71 12.52 16.15
N ASP A 140 4.31 13.09 17.19
CA ASP A 140 4.62 12.38 18.43
C ASP A 140 3.36 11.89 19.15
N SER A 141 2.28 12.67 19.11
CA SER A 141 0.97 12.26 19.64
C SER A 141 0.41 11.07 18.88
N TYR A 142 0.56 11.03 17.54
CA TYR A 142 0.16 9.88 16.73
C TYR A 142 0.96 8.63 17.09
N PHE A 143 2.28 8.72 17.18
CA PHE A 143 3.12 7.57 17.53
C PHE A 143 2.87 7.09 18.95
N SER A 144 2.66 7.99 19.91
CA SER A 144 2.24 7.62 21.27
C SER A 144 0.92 6.86 21.27
N TYR A 145 -0.03 7.27 20.42
CA TYR A 145 -1.28 6.60 20.23
C TYR A 145 -1.13 5.24 19.53
N ALA A 146 -0.34 5.16 18.47
CA ALA A 146 -0.08 3.94 17.73
C ALA A 146 0.67 2.89 18.55
N ASN A 147 1.48 3.34 19.53
CA ASN A 147 2.24 2.49 20.46
C ASN A 147 1.54 2.30 21.82
N ALA A 148 0.33 2.80 22.01
CA ALA A 148 -0.42 2.56 23.24
C ALA A 148 -0.63 1.06 23.47
N GLU A 149 -0.53 0.63 24.74
CA GLU A 149 -0.73 -0.79 25.09
C GLU A 149 -2.07 -1.31 24.58
N PRO A 150 -2.09 -2.57 24.09
CA PRO A 150 -3.30 -3.19 23.61
C PRO A 150 -4.40 -3.20 24.68
N VAL A 151 -5.56 -2.63 24.39
CA VAL A 151 -6.79 -2.88 25.14
C VAL A 151 -7.27 -4.28 24.78
N GLU A 152 -7.63 -5.13 25.75
CA GLU A 152 -8.10 -6.50 25.47
C GLU A 152 -9.27 -6.47 24.44
N LEU A 153 -9.13 -7.22 23.36
CA LEU A 153 -10.11 -7.35 22.26
C LEU A 153 -11.55 -7.64 22.73
N SER A 154 -11.71 -8.21 23.94
CA SER A 154 -13.02 -8.46 24.55
C SER A 154 -13.81 -7.19 24.92
N GLN A 155 -13.21 -6.01 24.86
CA GLN A 155 -13.84 -4.74 25.19
C GLN A 155 -14.11 -3.84 23.98
N VAL A 156 -13.62 -4.20 22.80
CA VAL A 156 -13.87 -3.48 21.55
C VAL A 156 -14.92 -4.25 20.77
N VAL A 157 -16.17 -3.84 20.87
CA VAL A 157 -17.20 -4.25 19.90
C VAL A 157 -16.92 -3.43 18.66
N SER A 158 -16.21 -4.01 17.72
CA SER A 158 -15.90 -3.36 16.46
C SER A 158 -16.92 -3.78 15.41
N ASP A 159 -17.68 -2.83 14.90
CA ASP A 159 -18.29 -2.91 13.58
C ASP A 159 -17.26 -2.51 12.50
N ASP A 160 -15.99 -2.83 12.75
CA ASP A 160 -14.87 -2.41 11.92
C ASP A 160 -14.71 -3.37 10.76
N PHE A 161 -14.79 -2.84 9.55
CA PHE A 161 -14.60 -3.58 8.31
C PHE A 161 -13.14 -3.46 7.89
N ALA A 162 -12.49 -4.59 7.61
CA ALA A 162 -11.22 -4.57 6.95
C ALA A 162 -11.37 -4.00 5.52
N TYR A 163 -10.29 -3.46 4.97
CA TYR A 163 -10.27 -2.96 3.59
C TYR A 163 -10.83 -3.99 2.59
N GLU A 164 -10.51 -5.27 2.79
CA GLU A 164 -10.99 -6.38 1.97
C GLU A 164 -12.49 -6.57 2.05
N ASP A 165 -13.12 -6.31 3.20
CA ASP A 165 -14.57 -6.42 3.38
C ASP A 165 -15.32 -5.34 2.60
N VAL A 166 -14.70 -4.16 2.47
CA VAL A 166 -15.30 -3.01 1.77
C VAL A 166 -15.05 -3.08 0.27
N PHE A 167 -13.84 -3.47 -0.16
CA PHE A 167 -13.38 -3.36 -1.55
C PHE A 167 -13.02 -4.68 -2.20
N GLY A 168 -12.95 -5.79 -1.46
CA GLY A 168 -12.46 -7.08 -1.96
C GLY A 168 -13.23 -7.64 -3.15
N GLU A 169 -14.54 -7.44 -3.18
CA GLU A 169 -15.41 -7.88 -4.29
C GLU A 169 -15.67 -6.78 -5.32
N THR A 170 -15.23 -5.55 -5.05
CA THR A 170 -15.43 -4.42 -5.95
C THR A 170 -14.24 -4.26 -6.89
N GLN A 171 -14.50 -3.75 -8.11
CA GLN A 171 -13.43 -3.32 -9.01
C GLN A 171 -13.14 -1.82 -8.83
N GLN A 172 -13.15 -1.36 -7.58
CA GLN A 172 -12.86 0.03 -7.25
C GLN A 172 -11.37 0.33 -7.41
N LEU A 173 -11.04 1.40 -8.13
CA LEU A 173 -9.66 1.90 -8.20
C LEU A 173 -9.30 2.58 -6.88
N THR A 174 -8.48 1.94 -6.07
CA THR A 174 -8.09 2.46 -4.75
C THR A 174 -6.63 2.88 -4.68
N ARG A 175 -5.78 2.40 -5.59
CA ARG A 175 -4.34 2.69 -5.62
C ARG A 175 -3.90 3.09 -7.01
N VAL A 176 -3.09 4.14 -7.10
CA VAL A 176 -2.47 4.57 -8.37
C VAL A 176 -0.99 4.78 -8.17
N GLN A 177 -0.17 4.06 -8.95
CA GLN A 177 1.25 4.36 -9.03
C GLN A 177 1.49 5.41 -10.10
N VAL A 178 2.31 6.40 -9.79
CA VAL A 178 2.70 7.48 -10.69
C VAL A 178 4.21 7.52 -10.80
N ASP A 179 4.74 7.19 -11.98
CA ASP A 179 6.16 7.29 -12.25
C ASP A 179 6.47 8.73 -12.68
N VAL A 180 7.01 9.52 -11.75
CA VAL A 180 7.24 10.96 -11.97
C VAL A 180 8.55 11.28 -12.69
N SER A 181 9.46 10.30 -12.80
CA SER A 181 10.75 10.43 -13.48
C SER A 181 11.08 9.19 -14.27
N GLY A 182 11.47 9.34 -15.54
CA GLY A 182 12.13 8.27 -16.29
C GLY A 182 13.64 8.22 -16.00
N PHE A 183 14.24 9.32 -15.52
CA PHE A 183 15.68 9.36 -15.18
C PHE A 183 15.95 8.71 -13.82
N CYS A 184 17.13 8.10 -13.70
CA CYS A 184 17.67 7.62 -12.44
C CYS A 184 19.17 7.96 -12.37
N ASN A 185 19.64 8.32 -11.18
CA ASN A 185 21.06 8.58 -10.93
C ASN A 185 21.86 7.28 -10.69
N GLU A 186 21.18 6.15 -10.45
CA GLU A 186 21.75 4.82 -10.37
C GLU A 186 21.61 4.05 -11.69
N LYS A 187 22.44 3.02 -11.86
CA LYS A 187 22.41 2.11 -13.02
C LYS A 187 22.41 0.66 -12.54
N CYS A 188 21.49 0.36 -11.63
CA CYS A 188 21.43 -0.93 -10.95
C CYS A 188 21.45 -2.11 -11.94
N VAL A 189 22.23 -3.15 -11.61
CA VAL A 189 22.47 -4.30 -12.48
C VAL A 189 21.21 -5.10 -12.80
N HIS A 190 20.22 -5.05 -11.90
CA HIS A 190 18.94 -5.79 -11.99
C HIS A 190 17.78 -4.94 -12.52
N CYS A 191 18.02 -3.64 -12.82
CA CYS A 191 16.95 -2.72 -13.20
C CYS A 191 16.17 -3.24 -14.41
N TYR A 192 14.84 -3.36 -14.24
CA TYR A 192 13.94 -3.86 -15.28
C TYR A 192 13.46 -2.76 -16.25
N ILE A 193 13.78 -1.48 -15.96
CA ILE A 193 13.50 -0.35 -16.86
C ILE A 193 14.56 -0.33 -17.95
N PRO A 194 14.18 -0.49 -19.25
CA PRO A 194 15.13 -0.43 -20.36
C PRO A 194 15.77 0.95 -20.47
N GLU A 195 17.03 1.01 -20.90
CA GLU A 195 17.78 2.25 -21.01
C GLU A 195 17.11 3.28 -21.93
N LEU A 196 16.46 2.84 -23.00
CA LEU A 196 15.73 3.72 -23.93
C LEU A 196 14.46 4.35 -23.31
N CYS A 197 13.97 3.78 -22.22
CA CYS A 197 12.78 4.27 -21.51
C CYS A 197 13.15 5.21 -20.35
N LYS A 198 14.44 5.26 -19.97
CA LYS A 198 14.95 6.15 -18.92
C LYS A 198 15.04 7.59 -19.39
N ARG A 199 13.88 8.22 -19.63
CA ARG A 199 13.78 9.59 -20.15
C ARG A 199 12.52 10.31 -19.70
N GLY A 200 12.61 11.65 -19.65
CA GLY A 200 11.49 12.54 -19.35
C GLY A 200 11.22 12.68 -17.85
N LEU A 201 10.62 13.80 -17.52
CA LEU A 201 10.11 14.13 -16.20
C LEU A 201 8.63 14.49 -16.32
N MET A 202 7.83 14.13 -15.34
CA MET A 202 6.44 14.53 -15.26
C MET A 202 6.36 16.01 -14.95
N SER A 203 5.52 16.73 -15.68
CA SER A 203 5.23 18.15 -15.40
C SER A 203 4.27 18.28 -14.21
N LEU A 204 4.30 19.45 -13.56
CA LEU A 204 3.37 19.76 -12.49
C LEU A 204 1.91 19.70 -12.97
N ASP A 205 1.63 20.23 -14.16
CA ASP A 205 0.28 20.23 -14.74
C ASP A 205 -0.27 18.82 -14.96
N LEU A 206 0.56 17.91 -15.49
CA LEU A 206 0.14 16.51 -15.69
C LEU A 206 -0.11 15.82 -14.34
N PHE A 207 0.77 16.02 -13.36
CA PHE A 207 0.59 15.45 -12.03
C PHE A 207 -0.66 15.99 -11.35
N THR A 208 -0.89 17.31 -11.40
CA THR A 208 -2.11 17.94 -10.85
C THR A 208 -3.36 17.32 -11.45
N ARG A 209 -3.41 17.19 -12.79
CA ARG A 209 -4.53 16.54 -13.49
C ARG A 209 -4.74 15.08 -13.03
N ILE A 210 -3.68 14.33 -12.78
CA ILE A 210 -3.78 12.95 -12.28
C ILE A 210 -4.37 12.96 -10.86
N ILE A 211 -3.87 13.83 -9.97
CA ILE A 211 -4.32 13.92 -8.57
C ILE A 211 -5.80 14.35 -8.50
N GLU A 212 -6.24 15.30 -9.30
CA GLU A 212 -7.65 15.68 -9.38
C GLU A 212 -8.53 14.52 -9.80
N GLN A 213 -8.14 13.77 -10.82
CA GLN A 213 -8.89 12.58 -11.24
C GLN A 213 -8.84 11.45 -10.21
N CYS A 214 -7.75 11.28 -9.50
CA CYS A 214 -7.67 10.31 -8.39
C CYS A 214 -8.60 10.68 -7.24
N ARG A 215 -8.65 11.98 -6.86
CA ARG A 215 -9.59 12.49 -5.85
C ARG A 215 -11.04 12.25 -6.27
N ASP A 216 -11.41 12.62 -7.49
CA ASP A 216 -12.77 12.53 -8.02
C ASP A 216 -13.24 11.06 -8.17
N ASN A 217 -12.30 10.11 -8.20
CA ASN A 217 -12.56 8.67 -8.24
C ASN A 217 -12.36 7.95 -6.90
N ASN A 218 -12.23 8.70 -5.79
CA ASN A 218 -12.07 8.16 -4.45
C ASN A 218 -10.85 7.23 -4.28
N VAL A 219 -9.77 7.47 -5.03
CA VAL A 219 -8.49 6.78 -4.81
C VAL A 219 -7.99 7.07 -3.39
N LEU A 220 -7.41 6.08 -2.74
CA LEU A 220 -6.93 6.17 -1.35
C LEU A 220 -5.42 6.37 -1.28
N ASN A 221 -4.67 5.69 -2.14
CA ASN A 221 -3.21 5.67 -2.09
C ASN A 221 -2.59 6.09 -3.43
N ILE A 222 -1.56 6.92 -3.34
CA ILE A 222 -0.68 7.29 -4.45
C ILE A 222 0.72 6.74 -4.17
N THR A 223 1.22 5.89 -5.05
CA THR A 223 2.62 5.48 -5.03
C THR A 223 3.40 6.36 -5.99
N ILE A 224 4.35 7.14 -5.50
CA ILE A 224 5.25 7.97 -6.32
C ILE A 224 6.53 7.19 -6.58
N SER A 225 6.85 6.96 -7.84
CA SER A 225 7.96 6.11 -8.28
C SER A 225 8.58 6.62 -9.61
N GLY A 226 9.23 5.71 -10.32
CA GLY A 226 9.85 5.91 -11.63
C GLY A 226 11.28 5.38 -11.67
N GLY A 227 12.19 6.09 -12.35
CA GLY A 227 13.63 5.82 -12.19
C GLY A 227 14.08 6.24 -10.80
N GLU A 228 14.20 7.56 -10.57
CA GLU A 228 14.39 8.15 -9.23
C GLU A 228 13.50 9.40 -9.10
N PRO A 229 12.49 9.40 -8.24
CA PRO A 229 11.58 10.52 -8.07
C PRO A 229 12.26 11.83 -7.63
N MET A 230 13.31 11.75 -6.80
CA MET A 230 14.01 12.91 -6.28
C MET A 230 14.80 13.69 -7.36
N ILE A 231 14.90 13.16 -8.58
CA ILE A 231 15.43 13.90 -9.74
C ILE A 231 14.40 14.91 -10.27
N ASN A 232 13.10 14.67 -10.06
CA ASN A 232 12.08 15.57 -10.53
C ASN A 232 12.05 16.85 -9.66
N PRO A 233 12.31 18.05 -10.23
CA PRO A 233 12.35 19.29 -9.45
C PRO A 233 11.00 19.66 -8.83
N ASN A 234 9.89 19.09 -9.33
CA ASN A 234 8.55 19.31 -8.81
C ASN A 234 8.14 18.32 -7.71
N LEU A 235 9.03 17.42 -7.24
CA LEU A 235 8.66 16.38 -6.27
C LEU A 235 8.03 16.98 -5.00
N ILE A 236 8.59 18.07 -4.49
CA ILE A 236 8.06 18.75 -3.30
C ILE A 236 6.60 19.16 -3.51
N GLU A 237 6.29 19.76 -4.66
CA GLU A 237 4.91 20.16 -4.98
C GLU A 237 4.00 18.94 -5.19
N PHE A 238 4.50 17.84 -5.75
CA PHE A 238 3.75 16.59 -5.86
C PHE A 238 3.36 16.03 -4.48
N LEU A 239 4.30 15.99 -3.56
CA LEU A 239 4.04 15.53 -2.18
C LEU A 239 3.05 16.43 -1.44
N LYS A 240 3.16 17.76 -1.62
CA LYS A 240 2.20 18.73 -1.06
C LYS A 240 0.79 18.55 -1.64
N LEU A 241 0.67 18.37 -2.96
CA LEU A 241 -0.62 18.12 -3.63
C LEU A 241 -1.28 16.83 -3.12
N CYS A 242 -0.51 15.77 -2.91
CA CYS A 242 -1.04 14.54 -2.33
C CYS A 242 -1.56 14.78 -0.90
N GLY A 243 -0.81 15.49 -0.06
CA GLY A 243 -1.24 15.82 1.31
C GLY A 243 -2.51 16.69 1.33
N GLN A 244 -2.57 17.73 0.50
CA GLN A 244 -3.73 18.63 0.40
C GLN A 244 -5.01 17.91 -0.05
N ASN A 245 -4.87 16.80 -0.79
CA ASN A 245 -6.00 15.96 -1.24
C ASN A 245 -6.19 14.72 -0.36
N ASN A 246 -5.54 14.66 0.80
CA ASN A 246 -5.71 13.60 1.80
C ASN A 246 -5.48 12.19 1.21
N PHE A 247 -4.37 12.01 0.46
CA PHE A 247 -3.94 10.70 0.00
C PHE A 247 -2.90 10.10 0.94
N SER A 248 -2.98 8.78 1.17
CA SER A 248 -1.80 8.02 1.58
C SER A 248 -0.76 8.03 0.46
N VAL A 249 0.51 8.19 0.81
CA VAL A 249 1.61 8.26 -0.17
C VAL A 249 2.69 7.25 0.16
N ASN A 250 3.03 6.40 -0.81
CA ASN A 250 4.24 5.59 -0.76
C ASN A 250 5.27 6.21 -1.72
N LEU A 251 6.39 6.68 -1.17
CA LEU A 251 7.50 7.19 -1.98
C LEU A 251 8.56 6.11 -2.17
N LEU A 252 8.71 5.62 -3.41
CA LEU A 252 9.71 4.62 -3.78
C LEU A 252 10.95 5.36 -4.31
N THR A 253 12.06 5.30 -3.58
CA THR A 253 13.27 6.07 -3.89
C THR A 253 14.53 5.34 -3.42
N ASN A 254 15.68 5.58 -4.11
CA ASN A 254 16.98 5.08 -3.67
C ASN A 254 17.59 5.94 -2.52
N LEU A 255 16.94 7.04 -2.16
CA LEU A 255 17.31 7.97 -1.08
C LEU A 255 18.66 8.70 -1.24
N THR A 256 19.41 8.47 -2.30
CA THR A 256 20.76 9.07 -2.45
C THR A 256 20.73 10.58 -2.71
N LEU A 257 19.56 11.14 -3.01
CA LEU A 257 19.32 12.56 -3.30
C LEU A 257 18.42 13.24 -2.25
N LEU A 258 18.22 12.63 -1.07
CA LEU A 258 17.42 13.23 0.00
C LEU A 258 18.04 14.57 0.42
N SER A 259 17.27 15.65 0.30
CA SER A 259 17.63 17.00 0.76
C SER A 259 16.84 17.39 2.02
N ASP A 260 17.30 18.44 2.70
CA ASP A 260 16.60 18.98 3.88
C ASP A 260 15.20 19.47 3.52
N GLU A 261 14.99 20.05 2.33
CA GLU A 261 13.68 20.52 1.87
C GLU A 261 12.71 19.34 1.64
N ILE A 262 13.18 18.24 1.04
CA ILE A 262 12.36 17.03 0.86
C ILE A 262 12.04 16.44 2.23
N LEU A 263 13.05 16.29 3.12
CA LEU A 263 12.83 15.79 4.46
C LEU A 263 11.77 16.60 5.22
N HIS A 264 11.83 17.93 5.12
CA HIS A 264 10.84 18.80 5.77
C HIS A 264 9.41 18.50 5.32
N VAL A 265 9.19 18.27 4.02
CA VAL A 265 7.86 17.92 3.48
C VAL A 265 7.42 16.52 3.92
N LEU A 266 8.36 15.54 3.98
CA LEU A 266 8.06 14.20 4.48
C LEU A 266 7.64 14.22 5.95
N VAL A 267 8.32 15.02 6.78
CA VAL A 267 7.99 15.20 8.21
C VAL A 267 6.62 15.85 8.40
N ALA A 268 6.31 16.83 7.56
CA ALA A 268 5.05 17.59 7.67
C ALA A 268 3.81 16.77 7.30
N ASN A 269 3.95 15.68 6.52
CA ASN A 269 2.82 14.87 6.10
C ASN A 269 2.81 13.47 6.77
N PRO A 270 1.88 13.21 7.71
CA PRO A 270 1.82 11.94 8.44
C PRO A 270 1.36 10.76 7.58
N LEU A 271 0.79 11.00 6.39
CA LEU A 271 0.33 9.96 5.47
C LEU A 271 1.43 9.48 4.50
N ILE A 272 2.67 9.94 4.64
CA ILE A 272 3.79 9.51 3.80
C ILE A 272 4.56 8.38 4.47
N SER A 273 4.80 7.32 3.69
CA SER A 273 5.76 6.26 3.97
C SER A 273 6.78 6.16 2.84
N VAL A 274 7.96 5.64 3.14
CA VAL A 274 9.08 5.56 2.20
C VAL A 274 9.50 4.12 2.01
N GLN A 275 9.66 3.71 0.76
CA GLN A 275 10.25 2.42 0.41
C GLN A 275 11.59 2.65 -0.29
N THR A 276 12.62 1.93 0.16
CA THR A 276 13.96 2.03 -0.42
C THR A 276 14.59 0.66 -0.63
N SER A 277 15.61 0.60 -1.47
CA SER A 277 16.40 -0.63 -1.67
C SER A 277 17.73 -0.53 -0.95
N LEU A 278 18.08 -1.59 -0.21
CA LEU A 278 19.40 -1.78 0.39
C LEU A 278 19.88 -3.20 0.07
N TYR A 279 20.97 -3.32 -0.66
CA TYR A 279 21.36 -4.60 -1.25
C TYR A 279 22.34 -5.41 -0.40
N SER A 280 23.14 -4.75 0.43
CA SER A 280 24.14 -5.36 1.31
C SER A 280 24.54 -4.36 2.39
N MET A 281 25.02 -4.86 3.52
CA MET A 281 25.71 -4.05 4.53
C MET A 281 27.19 -3.82 4.20
N ASN A 282 27.70 -4.46 3.15
CA ASN A 282 29.01 -4.19 2.59
C ASN A 282 28.91 -3.10 1.51
N GLU A 283 29.68 -1.99 1.68
CA GLU A 283 29.69 -0.83 0.79
C GLU A 283 30.03 -1.23 -0.65
N ASP A 284 31.09 -2.02 -0.83
CA ASP A 284 31.57 -2.40 -2.17
C ASP A 284 30.54 -3.26 -2.91
N THR A 285 29.87 -4.18 -2.20
CA THR A 285 28.78 -5.01 -2.77
C THR A 285 27.61 -4.12 -3.17
N HIS A 286 27.14 -3.24 -2.28
CA HIS A 286 26.01 -2.34 -2.55
C HIS A 286 26.31 -1.44 -3.75
N ASP A 287 27.43 -0.73 -3.72
CA ASP A 287 27.82 0.22 -4.77
C ASP A 287 28.06 -0.49 -6.13
N SER A 288 28.54 -1.74 -6.12
CA SER A 288 28.68 -2.54 -7.33
C SER A 288 27.34 -2.87 -7.98
N ILE A 289 26.29 -3.09 -7.17
CA ILE A 289 24.93 -3.36 -7.62
C ILE A 289 24.27 -2.09 -8.18
N THR A 290 24.37 -0.97 -7.47
CA THR A 290 23.79 0.32 -7.89
C THR A 290 24.60 0.97 -9.02
N ARG A 291 25.88 0.59 -9.17
CA ARG A 291 26.87 1.22 -10.05
C ARG A 291 27.03 2.73 -9.77
N LEU A 292 26.85 3.12 -8.51
CA LEU A 292 27.03 4.49 -8.04
C LEU A 292 27.94 4.48 -6.79
N PRO A 293 29.23 4.82 -6.93
CA PRO A 293 30.12 4.90 -5.78
C PRO A 293 29.60 5.84 -4.70
N GLY A 294 29.62 5.39 -3.45
CA GLY A 294 29.13 6.13 -2.30
C GLY A 294 27.59 6.09 -2.11
N SER A 295 26.85 5.32 -2.92
CA SER A 295 25.42 5.15 -2.76
C SER A 295 25.07 4.52 -1.42
N PHE A 296 25.81 3.50 -0.98
CA PHE A 296 25.63 2.86 0.32
C PHE A 296 25.59 3.87 1.47
N LYS A 297 26.63 4.71 1.56
CA LYS A 297 26.73 5.71 2.65
C LYS A 297 25.55 6.67 2.64
N LYS A 298 25.17 7.16 1.46
CA LYS A 298 24.04 8.10 1.31
C LYS A 298 22.72 7.44 1.69
N THR A 299 22.43 6.22 1.20
CA THR A 299 21.22 5.49 1.51
C THR A 299 21.12 5.16 3.01
N ILE A 300 22.17 4.64 3.64
CA ILE A 300 22.21 4.37 5.09
C ILE A 300 21.99 5.64 5.91
N GLN A 301 22.65 6.75 5.54
CA GLN A 301 22.49 8.02 6.23
C GLN A 301 21.05 8.53 6.12
N ALA A 302 20.46 8.45 4.94
CA ALA A 302 19.07 8.86 4.71
C ALA A 302 18.06 7.98 5.48
N ILE A 303 18.24 6.65 5.48
CA ILE A 303 17.39 5.73 6.27
C ILE A 303 17.44 6.10 7.76
N ARG A 304 18.64 6.32 8.31
CA ARG A 304 18.79 6.72 9.72
C ARG A 304 18.12 8.05 10.01
N LEU A 305 18.23 9.01 9.11
CA LEU A 305 17.62 10.34 9.24
C LEU A 305 16.09 10.24 9.21
N LEU A 306 15.52 9.50 8.27
CA LEU A 306 14.07 9.26 8.21
C LEU A 306 13.55 8.54 9.47
N HIS A 307 14.29 7.54 9.94
CA HIS A 307 13.96 6.82 11.18
C HIS A 307 13.98 7.73 12.40
N GLN A 308 14.97 8.62 12.53
CA GLN A 308 15.05 9.63 13.61
C GLN A 308 13.85 10.58 13.62
N HIS A 309 13.24 10.82 12.46
CA HIS A 309 12.04 11.65 12.31
C HIS A 309 10.73 10.85 12.34
N ASN A 310 10.77 9.57 12.75
CA ASN A 310 9.60 8.70 12.80
C ASN A 310 8.83 8.63 11.47
N ILE A 311 9.54 8.65 10.33
CA ILE A 311 8.95 8.42 9.02
C ILE A 311 8.91 6.92 8.78
N PRO A 312 7.75 6.32 8.48
CA PRO A 312 7.66 4.89 8.19
C PRO A 312 8.51 4.50 6.98
N ILE A 313 9.34 3.46 7.14
CA ILE A 313 10.28 2.99 6.10
C ILE A 313 10.09 1.51 5.90
N GLN A 314 10.11 1.07 4.64
CA GLN A 314 10.32 -0.31 4.27
C GLN A 314 11.62 -0.45 3.45
N ILE A 315 12.41 -1.46 3.77
CA ILE A 315 13.63 -1.79 3.03
C ILE A 315 13.38 -3.03 2.17
N ASN A 316 13.60 -2.91 0.87
CA ASN A 316 13.60 -4.04 -0.05
C ASN A 316 15.04 -4.47 -0.35
N CYS A 317 15.32 -5.75 -0.17
CA CYS A 317 16.61 -6.33 -0.51
C CYS A 317 16.45 -7.43 -1.59
N PRO A 318 16.39 -7.06 -2.88
CA PRO A 318 16.40 -8.04 -3.95
C PRO A 318 17.66 -8.90 -3.90
N ILE A 319 17.49 -10.22 -3.80
CA ILE A 319 18.60 -11.17 -3.72
C ILE A 319 19.07 -11.53 -5.13
N MET A 320 20.35 -11.36 -5.38
CA MET A 320 20.99 -11.66 -6.65
C MET A 320 22.39 -12.27 -6.44
N LYS A 321 23.10 -12.62 -7.51
CA LYS A 321 24.41 -13.27 -7.42
C LYS A 321 25.42 -12.50 -6.55
N GLN A 322 25.35 -11.17 -6.59
CA GLN A 322 26.29 -10.30 -5.89
C GLN A 322 26.10 -10.29 -4.37
N ASN A 323 24.88 -10.45 -3.87
CA ASN A 323 24.54 -10.32 -2.44
C ASN A 323 23.88 -11.57 -1.83
N LYS A 324 23.84 -12.69 -2.55
CA LYS A 324 23.17 -13.91 -2.06
C LYS A 324 23.75 -14.47 -0.76
N ASP A 325 24.96 -14.12 -0.42
CA ASP A 325 25.66 -14.64 0.75
C ASP A 325 25.63 -13.69 1.96
N ASP A 326 25.27 -12.40 1.75
CA ASP A 326 25.27 -11.35 2.78
C ASP A 326 23.96 -10.52 2.87
N TYR A 327 22.92 -10.84 2.10
CA TYR A 327 21.62 -10.16 2.19
C TYR A 327 20.97 -10.24 3.57
N SER A 328 21.23 -11.32 4.31
CA SER A 328 20.73 -11.53 5.67
C SER A 328 21.21 -10.47 6.67
N ASP A 329 22.38 -9.87 6.43
CA ASP A 329 22.89 -8.81 7.27
C ASP A 329 22.02 -7.54 7.17
N VAL A 330 21.44 -7.28 5.98
CA VAL A 330 20.45 -6.20 5.80
C VAL A 330 19.20 -6.47 6.62
N MET A 331 18.68 -7.71 6.60
CA MET A 331 17.52 -8.10 7.38
C MET A 331 17.78 -7.94 8.89
N THR A 332 18.92 -8.42 9.35
CA THR A 332 19.34 -8.32 10.76
C THR A 332 19.50 -6.85 11.19
N TRP A 333 20.13 -6.03 10.35
CA TRP A 333 20.28 -4.61 10.64
C TRP A 333 18.94 -3.89 10.69
N ALA A 334 18.05 -4.11 9.71
CA ALA A 334 16.71 -3.51 9.69
C ALA A 334 15.91 -3.90 10.94
N GLN A 335 15.95 -5.18 11.32
CA GLN A 335 15.30 -5.67 12.55
C GLN A 335 15.86 -4.97 13.79
N SER A 336 17.18 -4.78 13.89
CA SER A 336 17.80 -4.06 15.02
C SER A 336 17.37 -2.60 15.13
N MET A 337 16.95 -2.01 14.01
CA MET A 337 16.43 -0.64 13.91
C MET A 337 14.88 -0.60 14.02
N ASN A 338 14.22 -1.74 14.20
CA ASN A 338 12.75 -1.85 14.11
C ASN A 338 12.18 -1.28 12.79
N ILE A 339 12.89 -1.51 11.68
CA ILE A 339 12.47 -1.13 10.33
C ILE A 339 11.96 -2.37 9.60
N GLU A 340 10.82 -2.25 8.92
CA GLU A 340 10.30 -3.32 8.07
C GLU A 340 11.25 -3.57 6.89
N ALA A 341 11.60 -4.84 6.70
CA ALA A 341 12.45 -5.23 5.57
C ALA A 341 11.96 -6.54 4.94
N ASP A 342 12.03 -6.59 3.62
CA ASP A 342 11.68 -7.78 2.85
C ASP A 342 12.77 -8.13 1.84
N SER A 343 12.87 -9.40 1.49
CA SER A 343 13.83 -9.91 0.53
C SER A 343 13.18 -10.87 -0.46
N ASP A 344 13.44 -10.67 -1.75
CA ASP A 344 12.92 -11.51 -2.84
C ASP A 344 14.04 -11.84 -3.83
N TYR A 345 14.09 -13.09 -4.27
CA TYR A 345 15.03 -13.59 -5.29
C TYR A 345 14.40 -13.74 -6.68
N LEU A 346 13.16 -13.28 -6.89
CA LEU A 346 12.40 -13.46 -8.13
C LEU A 346 12.65 -12.31 -9.13
N LEU A 347 13.87 -12.12 -9.57
CA LEU A 347 14.18 -11.12 -10.60
C LEU A 347 13.57 -11.53 -11.95
N PHE A 348 13.02 -10.55 -12.68
CA PHE A 348 12.33 -10.74 -13.97
C PHE A 348 12.92 -9.84 -15.06
N GLY A 349 12.64 -10.18 -16.34
CA GLY A 349 13.13 -9.47 -17.51
C GLY A 349 12.60 -8.05 -17.66
N CYS A 350 13.30 -7.22 -18.42
CA CYS A 350 12.88 -5.85 -18.70
C CYS A 350 11.55 -5.80 -19.44
N TYR A 351 10.79 -4.71 -19.28
CA TYR A 351 9.47 -4.60 -19.90
C TYR A 351 9.50 -4.36 -21.43
N ASP A 352 10.68 -4.18 -22.03
CA ASP A 352 10.90 -4.28 -23.49
C ASP A 352 11.21 -5.71 -23.94
N CYS A 353 11.00 -6.69 -23.08
CA CYS A 353 11.31 -8.10 -23.26
C CYS A 353 12.82 -8.41 -23.39
N SER A 354 13.71 -7.46 -23.17
CA SER A 354 15.13 -7.73 -23.10
C SER A 354 15.47 -8.44 -21.77
N LYS A 355 16.54 -9.25 -21.81
CA LYS A 355 17.00 -10.05 -20.66
C LYS A 355 18.36 -9.60 -20.12
N LYS A 356 18.78 -8.37 -20.43
CA LYS A 356 20.10 -7.84 -20.07
C LYS A 356 20.31 -7.79 -18.55
N ASN A 357 19.26 -7.45 -17.81
CA ASN A 357 19.28 -7.39 -16.36
C ASN A 357 19.29 -8.77 -15.67
N LEU A 358 19.03 -9.86 -16.40
CA LEU A 358 18.97 -11.21 -15.82
C LEU A 358 20.34 -11.87 -15.63
N SER A 359 21.43 -11.22 -16.04
CA SER A 359 22.79 -11.71 -15.78
C SER A 359 23.13 -11.85 -14.30
N CYS A 360 22.51 -11.01 -13.44
CA CYS A 360 22.63 -11.07 -11.98
C CYS A 360 21.64 -12.00 -11.29
N ARG A 361 20.62 -12.52 -12.02
CA ARG A 361 19.62 -13.44 -11.47
C ARG A 361 20.28 -14.75 -11.03
N LEU A 362 19.84 -15.27 -9.88
CA LEU A 362 20.34 -16.52 -9.35
C LEU A 362 20.03 -17.70 -10.31
N SER A 363 20.96 -18.63 -10.43
CA SER A 363 20.70 -19.95 -10.98
C SER A 363 19.80 -20.76 -10.03
N LEU A 364 19.20 -21.82 -10.51
CA LEU A 364 18.32 -22.66 -9.68
C LEU A 364 19.06 -23.27 -8.48
N SER A 365 20.34 -23.63 -8.64
CA SER A 365 21.16 -24.12 -7.52
C SER A 365 21.48 -23.04 -6.49
N GLU A 366 21.66 -21.79 -6.91
CA GLU A 366 21.84 -20.65 -6.00
C GLU A 366 20.53 -20.32 -5.26
N VAL A 367 19.36 -20.38 -5.95
CA VAL A 367 18.04 -20.24 -5.30
C VAL A 367 17.87 -21.33 -4.24
N GLU A 368 18.21 -22.58 -4.56
CA GLU A 368 18.16 -23.68 -3.58
C GLU A 368 18.97 -23.37 -2.31
N GLY A 369 20.19 -22.83 -2.46
CA GLY A 369 21.03 -22.43 -1.34
C GLY A 369 20.43 -21.27 -0.53
N VAL A 370 19.81 -20.28 -1.17
CA VAL A 370 19.14 -19.16 -0.49
C VAL A 370 17.93 -19.66 0.29
N VAL A 371 17.05 -20.44 -0.34
CA VAL A 371 15.86 -21.01 0.30
C VAL A 371 16.23 -21.93 1.47
N ALA A 372 17.28 -22.75 1.33
CA ALA A 372 17.75 -23.61 2.39
C ALA A 372 18.16 -22.79 3.63
N ARG A 373 18.92 -21.70 3.44
CA ARG A 373 19.28 -20.79 4.55
C ARG A 373 18.07 -20.10 5.18
N GLN A 374 17.11 -19.65 4.38
CA GLN A 374 15.87 -19.06 4.90
C GLN A 374 15.07 -20.08 5.74
N CYS A 375 15.12 -21.34 5.34
CA CYS A 375 14.45 -22.44 6.07
C CYS A 375 15.15 -22.83 7.39
N GLU A 376 16.37 -22.34 7.67
CA GLU A 376 16.98 -22.46 9.00
C GLU A 376 16.12 -21.71 10.06
N SER A 377 15.39 -20.68 9.64
CA SER A 377 14.35 -20.06 10.45
C SER A 377 13.08 -20.91 10.44
N GLY A 378 12.69 -21.44 11.61
CA GLY A 378 11.41 -22.13 11.76
C GLY A 378 10.22 -21.32 11.31
N ALA A 379 10.19 -20.05 11.66
CA ALA A 379 9.11 -19.12 11.33
C ALA A 379 8.92 -18.94 9.81
N TYR A 380 10.00 -18.91 9.01
CA TYR A 380 9.89 -18.83 7.56
C TYR A 380 9.21 -20.07 6.97
N VAL A 381 9.64 -21.27 7.40
CA VAL A 381 9.04 -22.53 6.94
C VAL A 381 7.56 -22.60 7.29
N ASP A 382 7.21 -22.25 8.53
CA ASP A 382 5.82 -22.30 9.01
C ASP A 382 4.95 -21.31 8.25
N LYS A 383 5.45 -20.11 7.99
CA LYS A 383 4.75 -19.10 7.17
C LYS A 383 4.45 -19.63 5.77
N ILE A 384 5.47 -20.05 5.03
CA ILE A 384 5.31 -20.50 3.63
C ILE A 384 4.42 -21.76 3.56
N PHE A 385 4.59 -22.71 4.49
CA PHE A 385 3.76 -23.92 4.52
C PHE A 385 2.30 -23.62 4.84
N THR A 386 2.04 -22.71 5.78
CA THR A 386 0.69 -22.28 6.16
C THR A 386 0.01 -21.54 5.00
N GLU A 387 0.69 -20.60 4.35
CA GLU A 387 0.19 -19.90 3.18
C GLU A 387 -0.15 -20.88 2.04
N ALA A 388 0.75 -21.83 1.75
CA ALA A 388 0.52 -22.84 0.71
C ALA A 388 -0.63 -23.79 1.07
N SER A 389 -0.77 -24.17 2.35
CA SER A 389 -1.84 -25.06 2.82
C SER A 389 -3.22 -24.38 2.77
N ASN A 390 -3.28 -23.11 3.15
CA ASN A 390 -4.51 -22.35 3.17
C ASN A 390 -4.95 -21.85 1.79
N LYS A 391 -4.05 -21.85 0.81
CA LYS A 391 -4.34 -21.39 -0.54
C LYS A 391 -5.39 -22.29 -1.20
N GLN A 392 -6.62 -21.78 -1.30
CA GLN A 392 -7.66 -22.42 -2.07
C GLN A 392 -7.41 -22.20 -3.56
N LEU A 393 -7.69 -23.21 -4.38
CA LEU A 393 -7.54 -23.15 -5.83
C LEU A 393 -8.92 -23.33 -6.45
N ASP A 394 -9.40 -22.28 -7.07
CA ASP A 394 -10.62 -22.28 -7.87
C ASP A 394 -10.25 -21.95 -9.33
N GLU A 395 -10.70 -22.77 -10.27
CA GLU A 395 -10.47 -22.55 -11.69
C GLU A 395 -10.99 -21.19 -12.19
N ASN A 396 -12.02 -20.65 -11.52
CA ASN A 396 -12.64 -19.37 -11.83
C ASN A 396 -12.00 -18.17 -11.11
N GLN A 397 -11.05 -18.41 -10.18
CA GLN A 397 -10.34 -17.30 -9.53
C GLN A 397 -9.50 -16.51 -10.52
N PRO A 398 -9.31 -15.19 -10.32
CA PRO A 398 -8.39 -14.40 -11.10
C PRO A 398 -6.97 -14.99 -11.05
N ILE A 399 -6.27 -15.02 -12.18
CA ILE A 399 -4.88 -15.49 -12.21
C ILE A 399 -3.92 -14.53 -11.51
N CYS A 400 -4.27 -13.26 -11.48
CA CYS A 400 -3.48 -12.17 -10.90
C CYS A 400 -4.42 -11.03 -10.50
N SER A 401 -4.03 -10.23 -9.51
CA SER A 401 -4.78 -9.03 -9.08
C SER A 401 -4.63 -7.81 -10.02
N VAL A 402 -4.12 -8.01 -11.23
CA VAL A 402 -3.93 -6.94 -12.23
C VAL A 402 -5.24 -6.22 -12.53
N CYS A 403 -5.21 -4.88 -12.49
CA CYS A 403 -6.39 -4.04 -12.71
C CYS A 403 -7.58 -4.33 -11.79
N SER A 404 -7.40 -4.99 -10.65
CA SER A 404 -8.48 -5.21 -9.67
C SER A 404 -8.70 -3.97 -8.78
N ALA A 405 -7.62 -3.38 -8.28
CA ALA A 405 -7.66 -2.22 -7.39
C ALA A 405 -6.57 -1.17 -7.69
N SER A 406 -5.65 -1.45 -8.61
CA SER A 406 -4.50 -0.59 -8.89
C SER A 406 -4.19 -0.45 -10.36
N ILE A 407 -3.52 0.65 -10.72
CA ILE A 407 -3.04 0.96 -12.06
C ILE A 407 -1.76 1.79 -11.97
N CYS A 408 -0.95 1.80 -13.03
CA CYS A 408 0.29 2.58 -13.09
C CYS A 408 0.21 3.65 -14.20
N ILE A 409 0.69 4.85 -13.93
CA ILE A 409 0.75 5.97 -14.88
C ILE A 409 2.19 6.43 -15.04
N SER A 410 2.71 6.44 -16.26
CA SER A 410 4.08 6.92 -16.53
C SER A 410 4.18 8.44 -16.52
N ASN A 411 5.43 8.93 -16.49
CA ASN A 411 5.75 10.37 -16.60
C ASN A 411 5.29 11.04 -17.91
N GLN A 412 4.82 10.27 -18.87
CA GLN A 412 4.24 10.75 -20.13
C GLN A 412 2.71 10.64 -20.17
N GLY A 413 2.08 10.18 -19.10
CA GLY A 413 0.64 10.00 -19.00
C GLY A 413 0.08 8.73 -19.63
N ASN A 414 0.93 7.80 -20.06
CA ASN A 414 0.49 6.48 -20.48
C ASN A 414 0.09 5.63 -19.27
N VAL A 415 -0.98 4.86 -19.41
CA VAL A 415 -1.54 4.03 -18.35
C VAL A 415 -1.24 2.56 -18.60
N TYR A 416 -0.80 1.86 -17.56
CA TYR A 416 -0.37 0.47 -17.59
C TYR A 416 -1.06 -0.35 -16.51
N PRO A 417 -1.24 -1.66 -16.70
CA PRO A 417 -1.96 -2.53 -15.76
C PRO A 417 -1.24 -2.72 -14.42
N CYS A 418 0.08 -2.64 -14.41
CA CYS A 418 0.92 -2.60 -13.20
C CYS A 418 2.31 -2.05 -13.53
N GLU A 419 3.11 -1.75 -12.50
CA GLU A 419 4.44 -1.13 -12.58
C GLU A 419 5.45 -1.97 -13.39
N GLY A 420 5.38 -3.28 -13.27
CA GLY A 420 6.28 -4.20 -13.98
C GLY A 420 5.92 -4.43 -15.43
N TRP A 421 4.82 -3.85 -15.93
CA TRP A 421 4.28 -4.17 -17.26
C TRP A 421 4.11 -2.96 -18.18
N GLN A 422 5.09 -2.09 -18.22
CA GLN A 422 5.03 -0.88 -19.07
C GLN A 422 5.24 -1.17 -20.57
N GLY A 423 5.42 -2.43 -20.96
CA GLY A 423 5.32 -2.88 -22.34
C GLY A 423 3.88 -3.03 -22.87
N TYR A 424 2.84 -2.89 -22.01
CA TYR A 424 1.43 -3.14 -22.37
C TYR A 424 0.55 -1.98 -21.90
N SER A 425 0.41 -0.94 -22.73
CA SER A 425 -0.45 0.21 -22.39
C SER A 425 -1.93 -0.16 -22.47
N VAL A 426 -2.71 0.32 -21.49
CA VAL A 426 -4.17 0.19 -21.43
C VAL A 426 -4.92 1.49 -21.72
N GLY A 427 -4.21 2.59 -21.89
CA GLY A 427 -4.76 3.90 -22.24
C GLY A 427 -3.76 5.04 -22.02
N SER A 428 -4.23 6.26 -22.14
CA SER A 428 -3.46 7.50 -21.88
C SER A 428 -4.35 8.53 -21.18
N ILE A 429 -3.84 9.09 -20.08
CA ILE A 429 -4.48 10.17 -19.34
C ILE A 429 -4.60 11.45 -20.18
N ILE A 430 -3.78 11.59 -21.23
CA ILE A 430 -3.84 12.71 -22.16
C ILE A 430 -5.09 12.64 -23.05
N GLU A 431 -5.48 11.42 -23.43
CA GLU A 431 -6.55 11.14 -24.42
C GLU A 431 -7.90 10.90 -23.75
N SER A 432 -7.91 10.29 -22.56
CA SER A 432 -9.13 9.87 -21.87
C SER A 432 -9.03 10.11 -20.37
N SER A 433 -10.16 10.17 -19.66
CA SER A 433 -10.16 10.24 -18.21
C SER A 433 -9.68 8.92 -17.59
N LEU A 434 -9.12 9.01 -16.36
CA LEU A 434 -8.73 7.83 -15.60
C LEU A 434 -9.90 6.89 -15.38
N LEU A 435 -11.09 7.45 -15.11
CA LEU A 435 -12.32 6.67 -14.90
C LEU A 435 -12.75 5.92 -16.17
N ASP A 436 -12.67 6.58 -17.33
CA ASP A 436 -13.01 5.96 -18.61
C ASP A 436 -12.04 4.81 -18.93
N ILE A 437 -10.75 5.03 -18.73
CA ILE A 437 -9.75 3.97 -18.91
C ILE A 437 -10.04 2.80 -17.96
N TRP A 438 -10.30 3.09 -16.69
CA TRP A 438 -10.56 2.07 -15.66
C TRP A 438 -11.81 1.25 -15.95
N ARG A 439 -12.89 1.89 -16.43
CA ARG A 439 -14.21 1.27 -16.65
C ARG A 439 -14.42 0.69 -18.04
N PHE A 440 -13.81 1.30 -19.06
CA PHE A 440 -14.19 1.02 -20.44
C PHE A 440 -13.03 0.60 -21.34
N SER A 441 -11.76 0.67 -20.91
CA SER A 441 -10.67 0.16 -21.71
C SER A 441 -10.85 -1.35 -21.96
N GLU A 442 -10.95 -1.74 -23.20
CA GLU A 442 -11.09 -3.16 -23.60
C GLU A 442 -9.95 -4.01 -23.02
N ARG A 443 -8.74 -3.46 -22.95
CA ARG A 443 -7.57 -4.15 -22.40
C ARG A 443 -7.69 -4.35 -20.87
N VAL A 444 -8.19 -3.36 -20.13
CA VAL A 444 -8.46 -3.48 -18.70
C VAL A 444 -9.53 -4.54 -18.47
N LEU A 445 -10.65 -4.47 -19.21
CA LEU A 445 -11.75 -5.41 -19.09
C LEU A 445 -11.34 -6.85 -19.46
N MET A 446 -10.46 -7.01 -20.45
CA MET A 446 -9.93 -8.31 -20.83
C MET A 446 -9.03 -8.88 -19.72
N LEU A 447 -8.11 -8.07 -19.17
CA LEU A 447 -7.21 -8.53 -18.12
C LEU A 447 -7.96 -8.97 -16.85
N ARG A 448 -9.01 -8.25 -16.46
CA ARG A 448 -9.87 -8.61 -15.32
C ARG A 448 -10.62 -9.93 -15.46
N LYS A 449 -10.85 -10.36 -16.72
CA LYS A 449 -11.56 -11.62 -17.01
C LYS A 449 -10.64 -12.83 -16.99
N LEU A 450 -9.32 -12.64 -16.96
CA LEU A 450 -8.37 -13.76 -16.96
C LEU A 450 -8.46 -14.56 -15.68
N LYS A 451 -8.73 -15.84 -15.82
CA LYS A 451 -8.90 -16.80 -14.75
C LYS A 451 -7.78 -17.84 -14.75
N LEU A 452 -7.66 -18.57 -13.67
CA LEU A 452 -6.73 -19.69 -13.58
C LEU A 452 -6.99 -20.74 -14.67
N SER A 453 -8.26 -20.97 -15.04
CA SER A 453 -8.66 -21.88 -16.14
C SER A 453 -8.11 -21.48 -17.51
N ASP A 454 -7.80 -20.19 -17.75
CA ASP A 454 -7.18 -19.73 -18.99
C ASP A 454 -5.69 -20.09 -19.09
N PHE A 455 -5.13 -20.65 -18.01
CA PHE A 455 -3.73 -21.09 -17.89
C PHE A 455 -3.66 -22.58 -17.51
N PRO A 456 -3.98 -23.51 -18.43
CA PRO A 456 -4.04 -24.95 -18.11
C PRO A 456 -2.77 -25.52 -17.49
N GLN A 457 -1.59 -24.97 -17.88
CA GLN A 457 -0.31 -25.35 -17.33
C GLN A 457 -0.14 -24.94 -15.84
N CYS A 458 -0.85 -23.90 -15.39
CA CYS A 458 -0.87 -23.49 -13.99
C CYS A 458 -1.97 -24.21 -13.21
N LEU A 459 -3.17 -24.37 -13.79
CA LEU A 459 -4.30 -25.07 -13.16
C LEU A 459 -3.92 -26.51 -12.78
N ASN A 460 -3.18 -27.21 -13.64
CA ASN A 460 -2.76 -28.59 -13.43
C ASN A 460 -1.36 -28.70 -12.78
N CYS A 461 -0.80 -27.60 -12.24
CA CYS A 461 0.55 -27.58 -11.71
C CYS A 461 0.59 -28.07 -10.24
N ASN A 462 1.43 -29.06 -9.95
CA ASN A 462 1.63 -29.60 -8.60
C ASN A 462 2.31 -28.58 -7.63
N TYR A 463 2.82 -27.48 -8.16
CA TYR A 463 3.56 -26.45 -7.40
C TYR A 463 2.79 -25.14 -7.26
N ILE A 464 1.57 -25.07 -7.78
CA ILE A 464 0.77 -23.82 -7.84
C ILE A 464 0.53 -23.18 -6.45
N ARG A 465 0.45 -24.00 -5.39
CA ARG A 465 0.28 -23.51 -4.00
C ARG A 465 1.51 -22.74 -3.52
N TYR A 466 2.69 -23.04 -4.03
CA TYR A 466 3.96 -22.40 -3.74
C TYR A 466 4.36 -21.35 -4.79
N CYS A 467 3.43 -21.01 -5.68
CA CYS A 467 3.66 -20.09 -6.79
C CYS A 467 2.61 -18.98 -6.80
N SER A 468 3.03 -17.78 -7.17
CA SER A 468 2.14 -16.68 -7.50
C SER A 468 2.32 -16.36 -8.98
N PRO A 469 1.45 -16.91 -9.87
CA PRO A 469 1.50 -16.62 -11.29
C PRO A 469 1.46 -15.12 -11.55
N CYS A 470 2.29 -14.64 -12.47
CA CYS A 470 2.42 -13.22 -12.73
C CYS A 470 2.47 -12.94 -14.22
N LEU A 471 1.50 -12.18 -14.72
CA LEU A 471 1.33 -11.91 -16.15
C LEU A 471 2.49 -11.11 -16.73
N TYR A 472 2.99 -10.08 -16.02
CA TYR A 472 4.11 -9.28 -16.53
C TYR A 472 5.43 -10.07 -16.56
N ARG A 473 5.68 -10.95 -15.58
CA ARG A 473 6.86 -11.85 -15.60
C ARG A 473 6.80 -12.76 -16.83
N ASN A 474 5.62 -13.28 -17.15
CA ASN A 474 5.38 -14.07 -18.34
C ASN A 474 5.62 -13.23 -19.61
N ALA A 475 4.98 -12.07 -19.73
CA ALA A 475 5.11 -11.19 -20.89
C ALA A 475 6.57 -10.75 -21.11
N ASN A 476 7.24 -10.26 -20.09
CA ASN A 476 8.60 -9.74 -20.19
C ASN A 476 9.62 -10.81 -20.59
N GLU A 477 9.40 -12.08 -20.23
CA GLU A 477 10.33 -13.15 -20.57
C GLU A 477 9.95 -13.93 -21.84
N ASN A 478 8.76 -13.71 -22.41
CA ASN A 478 8.25 -14.40 -23.58
C ASN A 478 7.79 -13.45 -24.71
N LEU A 479 8.52 -12.36 -24.95
CA LEU A 479 8.28 -11.44 -26.08
C LEU A 479 6.87 -10.83 -26.09
N GLY A 480 6.31 -10.54 -24.92
CA GLY A 480 4.99 -9.95 -24.75
C GLY A 480 3.85 -10.97 -24.56
N ASP A 481 4.11 -12.26 -24.76
CA ASP A 481 3.10 -13.32 -24.56
C ASP A 481 2.93 -13.65 -23.07
N PHE A 482 1.92 -13.08 -22.45
CA PHE A 482 1.62 -13.30 -21.02
C PHE A 482 0.91 -14.63 -20.73
N HIS A 483 0.40 -15.35 -21.74
CA HIS A 483 -0.14 -16.70 -21.59
C HIS A 483 0.95 -17.76 -21.49
N LYS A 484 2.13 -17.47 -21.99
CA LYS A 484 3.27 -18.37 -21.93
C LYS A 484 4.02 -18.24 -20.63
N VAL A 485 3.95 -19.25 -19.77
CA VAL A 485 4.60 -19.27 -18.46
C VAL A 485 6.12 -19.33 -18.59
N SER A 486 6.84 -18.53 -17.82
CA SER A 486 8.31 -18.60 -17.77
C SER A 486 8.78 -19.83 -16.98
N PRO A 487 9.56 -20.76 -17.60
CA PRO A 487 9.98 -22.00 -16.96
C PRO A 487 10.85 -21.78 -15.69
N TYR A 488 11.55 -20.66 -15.61
CA TYR A 488 12.38 -20.35 -14.45
C TYR A 488 11.54 -20.26 -13.17
N PHE A 489 10.44 -19.50 -13.19
CA PHE A 489 9.59 -19.34 -12.00
C PHE A 489 8.86 -20.64 -11.62
N CYS A 490 8.51 -21.48 -12.60
CA CYS A 490 7.97 -22.81 -12.34
C CYS A 490 8.96 -23.68 -11.56
N LYS A 491 10.24 -23.65 -11.96
CA LYS A 491 11.30 -24.42 -11.30
C LYS A 491 11.61 -23.88 -9.91
N VAL A 492 11.51 -22.57 -9.70
CA VAL A 492 11.65 -21.96 -8.37
C VAL A 492 10.52 -22.44 -7.45
N ALA A 493 9.28 -22.47 -7.91
CA ALA A 493 8.16 -22.98 -7.12
C ALA A 493 8.30 -24.48 -6.76
N GLU A 494 8.82 -25.28 -7.71
CA GLU A 494 9.16 -26.69 -7.47
C GLU A 494 10.22 -26.85 -6.36
N LEU A 495 11.27 -26.04 -6.42
CA LEU A 495 12.33 -26.02 -5.40
C LEU A 495 11.78 -25.62 -4.02
N LEU A 496 11.02 -24.53 -3.97
CA LEU A 496 10.44 -24.02 -2.71
C LEU A 496 9.55 -25.07 -2.06
N LYS A 497 8.63 -25.68 -2.82
CA LYS A 497 7.80 -26.79 -2.33
C LYS A 497 8.65 -27.92 -1.75
N ARG A 498 9.62 -28.40 -2.50
CA ARG A 498 10.46 -29.54 -2.11
C ARG A 498 11.19 -29.27 -0.79
N ILE A 499 11.81 -28.10 -0.65
CA ILE A 499 12.62 -27.76 0.52
C ILE A 499 11.72 -27.57 1.75
N VAL A 500 10.64 -26.78 1.62
CA VAL A 500 9.73 -26.49 2.74
C VAL A 500 9.06 -27.77 3.23
N GLU A 501 8.54 -28.63 2.36
CA GLU A 501 7.90 -29.90 2.75
C GLU A 501 8.90 -30.86 3.38
N GLN A 502 10.16 -30.90 2.92
CA GLN A 502 11.21 -31.70 3.56
C GLN A 502 11.51 -31.21 4.98
N GLU A 503 11.58 -29.91 5.22
CA GLU A 503 11.82 -29.37 6.57
C GLU A 503 10.65 -29.63 7.52
N ILE A 504 9.41 -29.53 7.06
CA ILE A 504 8.23 -29.93 7.87
C ILE A 504 8.28 -31.42 8.22
N CYS A 505 8.61 -32.29 7.25
CA CYS A 505 8.72 -33.73 7.51
C CYS A 505 9.82 -34.05 8.54
N LYS A 506 10.98 -33.38 8.49
CA LYS A 506 12.05 -33.56 9.46
C LYS A 506 11.61 -33.22 10.89
N ARG A 507 10.92 -32.07 11.05
CA ARG A 507 10.43 -31.57 12.34
C ARG A 507 9.37 -32.50 12.95
N ASN A 508 8.49 -33.04 12.10
CA ASN A 508 7.44 -33.96 12.59
C ASN A 508 7.98 -35.33 12.99
N ASN A 509 9.23 -35.70 12.60
CA ASN A 509 9.89 -36.98 12.93
C ASN A 509 10.97 -36.82 14.02
N SER A 510 11.23 -35.60 14.50
CA SER A 510 12.13 -35.29 15.61
C SER A 510 11.36 -35.03 16.91
#